data_467676301edd1a596ed7f7f32db18848
#
_entry.id   467676301edd1a596ed7f7f32db18848
#
_cell.length_a   1.000
_cell.length_b   1.000
_cell.length_c   1.000
_cell.angle_alpha   90.00
_cell.angle_beta   90.00
_cell.angle_gamma   90.00
#
_symmetry.space_group_name_H-M   'P 1'
#
loop_
_entity.id
_entity.type
_entity.pdbx_description
1 polymer ?
#
loop_
_entity_poly.entity_id
_entity_poly.type
_entity_poly.pdbx_seq_one_letter_code
_entity_poly.pdbx_strand_id
1 'polypeptide(L)'
;CMNYALMREWPVYLSTKNTILKQYDGRFKDLFQEVYEKDFADKFKSLDLDYEHRLIDDMVASALKWNGKFVWACKNYDGDVQSDTVAQGFGSLGLMTSVLMTPDGKTIEAEAAHGTVTRHYRLHQEGKQTSTNPIASIFAWSRGLKYRGKLDENNELIEFADKLEKVCVETVESGSMTKDLALLMPNEQDWHSTEDFLEIIERNLNNKLTVTYQ
;
A
#
# COMPACT_ATOMS: atom_id res chain seq x y z
N CYS A 1 13.18 -5.88 -4.81
CA CYS A 1 12.27 -5.49 -5.90
C CYS A 1 12.04 -6.63 -6.89
N MET A 2 13.07 -7.20 -7.51
CA MET A 2 12.94 -8.25 -8.54
C MET A 2 12.18 -9.48 -8.04
N ASN A 3 12.53 -10.04 -6.87
CA ASN A 3 11.80 -11.17 -6.29
C ASN A 3 10.33 -10.83 -6.01
N TYR A 4 10.07 -9.61 -5.52
CA TYR A 4 8.70 -9.15 -5.27
C TYR A 4 7.90 -9.02 -6.57
N ALA A 5 8.52 -8.51 -7.62
CA ALA A 5 7.91 -8.40 -8.94
C ALA A 5 7.54 -9.77 -9.53
N LEU A 6 8.45 -10.76 -9.45
CA LEU A 6 8.16 -12.13 -9.86
C LEU A 6 6.99 -12.74 -9.08
N MET A 7 6.95 -12.53 -7.76
CA MET A 7 5.84 -13.01 -6.91
C MET A 7 4.48 -12.37 -7.28
N ARG A 8 4.49 -11.15 -7.81
CA ARG A 8 3.29 -10.40 -8.22
C ARG A 8 2.98 -10.56 -9.69
N GLU A 9 3.90 -11.09 -10.49
CA GLU A 9 3.84 -11.11 -11.96
C GLU A 9 3.66 -9.69 -12.53
N TRP A 10 4.47 -8.75 -12.03
CA TRP A 10 4.44 -7.33 -12.41
C TRP A 10 5.78 -6.89 -12.97
N PRO A 11 5.80 -5.98 -13.98
CA PRO A 11 7.03 -5.37 -14.46
C PRO A 11 7.70 -4.51 -13.39
N VAL A 12 8.99 -4.24 -13.56
CA VAL A 12 9.80 -3.40 -12.67
C VAL A 12 10.30 -2.17 -13.40
N TYR A 13 10.07 -1.01 -12.81
CA TYR A 13 10.64 0.25 -13.25
C TYR A 13 11.55 0.79 -12.15
N LEU A 14 12.86 0.86 -12.43
CA LEU A 14 13.80 1.56 -11.56
C LEU A 14 13.84 3.03 -11.95
N SER A 15 13.70 3.93 -10.98
CA SER A 15 13.91 5.35 -11.25
C SER A 15 15.13 5.92 -10.53
N THR A 16 15.86 6.78 -11.23
CA THR A 16 16.98 7.55 -10.69
C THR A 16 17.06 8.93 -11.36
N LYS A 17 17.92 9.78 -10.88
CA LYS A 17 18.31 11.02 -11.58
C LYS A 17 19.80 10.97 -11.97
N ASN A 18 20.22 9.87 -12.59
CA ASN A 18 21.61 9.61 -12.98
C ASN A 18 22.19 10.64 -13.98
N THR A 19 21.36 11.37 -14.68
CA THR A 19 21.78 12.47 -15.57
C THR A 19 22.38 13.65 -14.80
N ILE A 20 22.00 13.84 -13.54
CA ILE A 20 22.49 14.88 -12.63
C ILE A 20 23.37 14.26 -11.54
N LEU A 21 22.90 13.22 -10.85
CA LEU A 21 23.60 12.52 -9.79
C LEU A 21 24.45 11.38 -10.38
N LYS A 22 25.38 11.74 -11.25
CA LYS A 22 26.09 10.79 -12.13
C LYS A 22 26.80 9.66 -11.39
N GLN A 23 27.43 9.94 -10.24
CA GLN A 23 28.19 8.93 -9.50
C GLN A 23 27.27 7.97 -8.73
N TYR A 24 26.44 8.50 -7.86
CA TYR A 24 25.61 7.67 -6.96
C TYR A 24 24.45 7.00 -7.69
N ASP A 25 23.66 7.78 -8.40
CA ASP A 25 22.53 7.25 -9.16
C ASP A 25 22.98 6.43 -10.36
N GLY A 26 24.06 6.83 -11.01
CA GLY A 26 24.69 6.05 -12.07
C GLY A 26 25.15 4.68 -11.57
N ARG A 27 25.86 4.62 -10.44
CA ARG A 27 26.27 3.34 -9.86
C ARG A 27 25.09 2.50 -9.39
N PHE A 28 24.09 3.13 -8.80
CA PHE A 28 22.86 2.42 -8.38
C PHE A 28 22.15 1.78 -9.57
N LYS A 29 22.00 2.54 -10.67
CA LYS A 29 21.43 2.05 -11.94
C LYS A 29 22.24 0.86 -12.49
N ASP A 30 23.57 0.99 -12.53
CA ASP A 30 24.44 -0.04 -13.09
C ASP A 30 24.38 -1.33 -12.26
N LEU A 31 24.41 -1.24 -10.92
CA LEU A 31 24.26 -2.39 -10.03
C LEU A 31 22.91 -3.09 -10.21
N PHE A 32 21.84 -2.32 -10.36
CA PHE A 32 20.52 -2.88 -10.56
C PHE A 32 20.41 -3.63 -11.89
N GLN A 33 21.04 -3.07 -12.95
CA GLN A 33 21.15 -3.70 -14.26
C GLN A 33 21.99 -4.98 -14.21
N GLU A 34 23.17 -4.94 -13.57
CA GLU A 34 24.06 -6.11 -13.38
C GLU A 34 23.30 -7.27 -12.69
N VAL A 35 22.54 -6.97 -11.62
CA VAL A 35 21.75 -7.97 -10.90
C VAL A 35 20.62 -8.51 -11.78
N TYR A 36 19.92 -7.65 -12.51
CA TYR A 36 18.88 -8.06 -13.42
C TYR A 36 19.41 -9.04 -14.49
N GLU A 37 20.45 -8.65 -15.20
CA GLU A 37 21.02 -9.45 -16.29
C GLU A 37 21.53 -10.81 -15.78
N LYS A 38 22.18 -10.81 -14.61
CA LYS A 38 22.76 -12.03 -14.05
C LYS A 38 21.75 -13.02 -13.49
N ASP A 39 20.77 -12.53 -12.74
CA ASP A 39 19.98 -13.38 -11.84
C ASP A 39 18.48 -13.44 -12.21
N PHE A 40 17.98 -12.49 -13.01
CA PHE A 40 16.55 -12.30 -13.23
C PHE A 40 16.08 -12.26 -14.68
N ALA A 41 16.94 -11.94 -15.66
CA ALA A 41 16.52 -11.74 -17.05
C ALA A 41 15.73 -12.93 -17.63
N ASP A 42 16.23 -14.15 -17.46
CA ASP A 42 15.55 -15.36 -17.95
C ASP A 42 14.21 -15.60 -17.26
N LYS A 43 14.12 -15.31 -15.96
CA LYS A 43 12.89 -15.46 -15.17
C LYS A 43 11.82 -14.46 -15.62
N PHE A 44 12.21 -13.21 -15.82
CA PHE A 44 11.33 -12.14 -16.32
C PHE A 44 10.84 -12.48 -17.73
N LYS A 45 11.74 -12.89 -18.61
CA LYS A 45 11.38 -13.32 -19.96
C LYS A 45 10.40 -14.50 -19.99
N SER A 46 10.55 -15.45 -19.08
CA SER A 46 9.65 -16.63 -19.01
C SER A 46 8.23 -16.28 -18.59
N LEU A 47 8.04 -15.15 -17.93
CA LEU A 47 6.75 -14.63 -17.47
C LEU A 47 6.24 -13.44 -18.31
N ASP A 48 6.92 -13.13 -19.42
CA ASP A 48 6.62 -11.96 -20.27
C ASP A 48 6.58 -10.65 -19.47
N LEU A 49 7.55 -10.47 -18.55
CA LEU A 49 7.70 -9.29 -17.70
C LEU A 49 8.89 -8.45 -18.15
N ASP A 50 8.74 -7.12 -18.02
CA ASP A 50 9.76 -6.15 -18.37
C ASP A 50 10.48 -5.59 -17.13
N TYR A 51 11.76 -5.25 -17.33
CA TYR A 51 12.51 -4.35 -16.47
C TYR A 51 12.99 -3.16 -17.29
N GLU A 52 12.77 -1.95 -16.79
CA GLU A 52 13.22 -0.71 -17.42
C GLU A 52 13.76 0.26 -16.38
N HIS A 53 14.87 0.95 -16.72
CA HIS A 53 15.32 2.12 -15.97
C HIS A 53 14.76 3.39 -16.60
N ARG A 54 14.17 4.26 -15.77
CA ARG A 54 13.62 5.55 -16.17
C ARG A 54 14.19 6.69 -15.35
N LEU A 55 14.18 7.91 -15.88
CA LEU A 55 14.43 9.09 -15.06
C LEU A 55 13.26 9.31 -14.11
N ILE A 56 13.53 9.79 -12.90
CA ILE A 56 12.49 9.91 -11.85
C ILE A 56 11.36 10.85 -12.26
N ASP A 57 11.65 11.93 -12.96
CA ASP A 57 10.65 12.88 -13.46
C ASP A 57 9.72 12.24 -14.51
N ASP A 58 10.25 11.39 -15.39
CA ASP A 58 9.45 10.62 -16.34
C ASP A 58 8.59 9.56 -15.61
N MET A 59 9.19 8.89 -14.64
CA MET A 59 8.46 7.88 -13.88
C MET A 59 7.32 8.47 -13.02
N VAL A 60 7.50 9.65 -12.44
CA VAL A 60 6.43 10.39 -11.77
C VAL A 60 5.26 10.67 -12.73
N ALA A 61 5.57 11.17 -13.93
CA ALA A 61 4.55 11.43 -14.94
C ALA A 61 3.82 10.15 -15.38
N SER A 62 4.54 9.04 -15.44
CA SER A 62 3.99 7.71 -15.78
C SER A 62 3.10 7.17 -14.66
N ALA A 63 3.55 7.23 -13.41
CA ALA A 63 2.80 6.73 -12.25
C ALA A 63 1.44 7.41 -12.08
N LEU A 64 1.33 8.69 -12.44
CA LEU A 64 0.07 9.45 -12.39
C LEU A 64 -0.91 9.09 -13.53
N LYS A 65 -0.46 8.38 -14.56
CA LYS A 65 -1.27 8.07 -15.76
C LYS A 65 -1.54 6.58 -15.94
N TRP A 66 -0.69 5.72 -15.43
CA TRP A 66 -0.79 4.29 -15.61
C TRP A 66 -1.82 3.65 -14.66
N ASN A 67 -2.37 2.53 -15.09
CA ASN A 67 -3.39 1.79 -14.32
C ASN A 67 -2.83 0.98 -13.13
N GLY A 68 -1.56 1.18 -12.74
CA GLY A 68 -0.91 0.39 -11.70
C GLY A 68 -0.43 -0.98 -12.16
N LYS A 69 -0.28 -1.92 -11.22
CA LYS A 69 0.27 -3.28 -11.45
C LYS A 69 1.71 -3.25 -11.97
N PHE A 70 2.55 -2.46 -11.35
CA PHE A 70 4.00 -2.44 -11.57
C PHE A 70 4.73 -2.25 -10.24
N VAL A 71 5.97 -2.65 -10.18
CA VAL A 71 6.88 -2.37 -9.06
C VAL A 71 7.73 -1.18 -9.43
N TRP A 72 7.58 -0.10 -8.69
CA TRP A 72 8.44 1.07 -8.81
C TRP A 72 9.60 0.97 -7.83
N ALA A 73 10.78 0.63 -8.33
CA ALA A 73 12.00 0.55 -7.54
C ALA A 73 12.62 1.94 -7.38
N CYS A 74 12.78 2.37 -6.14
CA CYS A 74 13.31 3.67 -5.77
C CYS A 74 14.45 3.53 -4.76
N LYS A 75 15.35 4.52 -4.73
CA LYS A 75 16.20 4.75 -3.57
C LYS A 75 15.34 5.27 -2.39
N ASN A 76 15.89 5.17 -1.17
CA ASN A 76 15.15 5.45 0.06
C ASN A 76 14.37 6.78 0.02
N TYR A 77 15.06 7.92 -0.16
CA TYR A 77 14.41 9.24 -0.18
C TYR A 77 13.42 9.39 -1.34
N ASP A 78 13.79 8.93 -2.53
CA ASP A 78 12.92 9.01 -3.70
C ASP A 78 11.63 8.23 -3.47
N GLY A 79 11.74 7.01 -2.90
CA GLY A 79 10.59 6.17 -2.55
C GLY A 79 9.71 6.78 -1.47
N ASP A 80 10.30 7.34 -0.43
CA ASP A 80 9.60 8.03 0.66
C ASP A 80 8.73 9.18 0.11
N VAL A 81 9.33 10.09 -0.65
CA VAL A 81 8.61 11.23 -1.22
C VAL A 81 7.58 10.81 -2.26
N GLN A 82 7.91 9.85 -3.14
CA GLN A 82 7.01 9.46 -4.22
C GLN A 82 5.82 8.62 -3.72
N SER A 83 6.00 7.77 -2.72
CA SER A 83 4.88 7.01 -2.15
C SER A 83 3.83 7.94 -1.52
N ASP A 84 4.26 8.95 -0.78
CA ASP A 84 3.36 9.94 -0.20
C ASP A 84 2.69 10.81 -1.28
N THR A 85 3.45 11.24 -2.29
CA THR A 85 2.91 12.04 -3.40
C THR A 85 1.82 11.28 -4.15
N VAL A 86 2.05 10.01 -4.47
CA VAL A 86 1.07 9.16 -5.15
C VAL A 86 -0.14 8.90 -4.25
N ALA A 87 0.06 8.58 -2.97
CA ALA A 87 -1.03 8.37 -2.02
C ALA A 87 -1.94 9.60 -1.88
N GLN A 88 -1.35 10.79 -1.81
CA GLN A 88 -2.12 12.04 -1.75
C GLN A 88 -2.84 12.35 -3.07
N GLY A 89 -2.25 12.01 -4.20
CA GLY A 89 -2.85 12.23 -5.53
C GLY A 89 -4.06 11.34 -5.82
N PHE A 90 -4.10 10.15 -5.22
CA PHE A 90 -5.18 9.16 -5.45
C PHE A 90 -6.09 8.94 -4.23
N GLY A 91 -5.90 9.68 -3.16
CA GLY A 91 -6.72 9.53 -1.97
C GLY A 91 -6.14 10.24 -0.75
N SER A 92 -5.91 9.49 0.30
CA SER A 92 -5.41 9.99 1.58
C SER A 92 -4.26 9.10 2.07
N LEU A 93 -3.28 9.69 2.78
CA LEU A 93 -2.26 8.93 3.52
C LEU A 93 -2.87 7.90 4.47
N GLY A 94 -4.08 8.17 4.98
CA GLY A 94 -4.84 7.23 5.81
C GLY A 94 -5.21 5.91 5.12
N LEU A 95 -5.00 5.79 3.80
CA LEU A 95 -5.20 4.55 3.03
C LEU A 95 -3.89 3.81 2.74
N MET A 96 -2.74 4.41 3.05
CA MET A 96 -1.43 3.86 2.73
C MET A 96 -0.92 2.95 3.84
N THR A 97 -0.37 1.80 3.44
CA THR A 97 0.25 0.83 4.34
C THR A 97 1.69 0.57 3.90
N SER A 98 2.62 0.64 4.83
CA SER A 98 4.03 0.30 4.62
C SER A 98 4.29 -1.16 4.99
N VAL A 99 5.14 -1.83 4.23
CA VAL A 99 5.59 -3.20 4.51
C VAL A 99 7.09 -3.28 4.30
N LEU A 100 7.82 -3.67 5.35
CA LEU A 100 9.21 -4.10 5.26
C LEU A 100 9.24 -5.62 5.06
N MET A 101 10.04 -6.08 4.13
CA MET A 101 10.16 -7.50 3.80
C MET A 101 11.62 -7.91 3.73
N THR A 102 11.97 -9.03 4.35
CA THR A 102 13.32 -9.61 4.18
C THR A 102 13.54 -10.10 2.75
N PRO A 103 14.79 -10.10 2.25
CA PRO A 103 15.08 -10.51 0.87
C PRO A 103 14.62 -11.94 0.53
N ASP A 104 14.57 -12.83 1.52
CA ASP A 104 14.08 -14.22 1.37
C ASP A 104 12.55 -14.35 1.49
N GLY A 105 11.84 -13.24 1.78
CA GLY A 105 10.40 -13.20 1.95
C GLY A 105 9.87 -13.99 3.15
N LYS A 106 10.69 -14.33 4.15
CA LYS A 106 10.25 -15.11 5.31
C LYS A 106 9.74 -14.28 6.47
N THR A 107 10.06 -13.00 6.48
CA THR A 107 9.64 -12.08 7.53
C THR A 107 9.12 -10.79 6.91
N ILE A 108 8.00 -10.32 7.41
CA ILE A 108 7.49 -8.99 7.09
C ILE A 108 7.15 -8.24 8.36
N GLU A 109 7.22 -6.93 8.27
CA GLU A 109 6.65 -5.97 9.21
C GLU A 109 5.69 -5.08 8.42
N ALA A 110 4.46 -4.96 8.87
CA ALA A 110 3.45 -4.12 8.24
C ALA A 110 3.00 -3.03 9.22
N GLU A 111 2.94 -1.80 8.75
CA GLU A 111 2.52 -0.65 9.54
C GLU A 111 1.63 0.31 8.74
N ALA A 112 0.90 1.17 9.44
CA ALA A 112 0.28 2.33 8.80
C ALA A 112 1.38 3.32 8.40
N ALA A 113 1.38 3.78 7.16
CA ALA A 113 2.43 4.65 6.64
C ALA A 113 2.30 6.12 7.07
N HIS A 114 1.64 6.40 8.18
CA HIS A 114 1.46 7.72 8.74
C HIS A 114 1.84 7.76 10.23
N GLY A 115 2.08 8.94 10.77
CA GLY A 115 2.41 9.13 12.18
C GLY A 115 1.23 8.88 13.13
N THR A 116 1.49 9.07 14.42
CA THR A 116 0.57 8.75 15.53
C THR A 116 -0.64 9.68 15.67
N VAL A 117 -0.83 10.65 14.78
CA VAL A 117 -1.95 11.62 14.78
C VAL A 117 -2.17 12.24 16.17
N THR A 118 -1.10 12.71 16.80
CA THR A 118 -1.08 13.21 18.20
C THR A 118 -2.11 14.30 18.49
N ARG A 119 -2.48 15.10 17.47
CA ARG A 119 -3.52 16.14 17.64
C ARG A 119 -4.88 15.52 17.95
N HIS A 120 -5.29 14.48 17.24
CA HIS A 120 -6.56 13.79 17.48
C HIS A 120 -6.54 13.05 18.82
N TYR A 121 -5.41 12.42 19.17
CA TYR A 121 -5.25 11.74 20.45
C TYR A 121 -5.43 12.71 21.63
N ARG A 122 -4.86 13.92 21.57
CA ARG A 122 -5.08 14.96 22.59
C ARG A 122 -6.53 15.38 22.71
N LEU A 123 -7.23 15.57 21.58
CA LEU A 123 -8.67 15.88 21.59
C LEU A 123 -9.48 14.74 22.21
N HIS A 124 -9.16 13.50 21.92
CA HIS A 124 -9.78 12.32 22.54
C HIS A 124 -9.54 12.30 24.06
N GLN A 125 -8.33 12.57 24.53
CA GLN A 125 -8.02 12.69 25.97
C GLN A 125 -8.83 13.81 26.66
N GLU A 126 -9.23 14.85 25.94
CA GLU A 126 -10.09 15.92 26.41
C GLU A 126 -11.59 15.55 26.36
N GLY A 127 -11.93 14.32 26.00
CA GLY A 127 -13.32 13.85 25.84
C GLY A 127 -14.03 14.40 24.59
N LYS A 128 -13.29 14.95 23.64
CA LYS A 128 -13.85 15.44 22.36
C LYS A 128 -13.95 14.32 21.34
N GLN A 129 -15.02 14.31 20.56
CA GLN A 129 -15.19 13.40 19.44
C GLN A 129 -14.13 13.67 18.37
N THR A 130 -13.54 12.60 17.85
CA THR A 130 -12.55 12.65 16.77
C THR A 130 -12.97 11.76 15.61
N SER A 131 -12.50 12.12 14.42
CA SER A 131 -12.68 11.31 13.21
C SER A 131 -11.30 11.08 12.60
N THR A 132 -10.63 10.03 13.07
CA THR A 132 -9.33 9.55 12.57
C THR A 132 -9.59 8.31 11.70
N ASN A 133 -9.06 8.30 10.50
CA ASN A 133 -9.21 7.18 9.57
C ASN A 133 -8.38 5.97 10.06
N PRO A 134 -9.01 4.83 10.40
CA PRO A 134 -8.31 3.65 10.89
C PRO A 134 -7.88 2.68 9.77
N ILE A 135 -8.23 2.94 8.51
CA ILE A 135 -8.08 1.97 7.39
C ILE A 135 -6.63 1.52 7.21
N ALA A 136 -5.66 2.44 7.25
CA ALA A 136 -4.26 2.07 7.10
C ALA A 136 -3.78 1.12 8.22
N SER A 137 -4.25 1.32 9.45
CA SER A 137 -3.95 0.42 10.58
C SER A 137 -4.64 -0.94 10.41
N ILE A 138 -5.90 -0.96 9.97
CA ILE A 138 -6.62 -2.21 9.66
C ILE A 138 -5.88 -2.97 8.54
N PHE A 139 -5.43 -2.29 7.49
CA PHE A 139 -4.71 -2.90 6.38
C PHE A 139 -3.32 -3.39 6.78
N ALA A 140 -2.65 -2.71 7.71
CA ALA A 140 -1.40 -3.22 8.28
C ALA A 140 -1.62 -4.58 8.97
N TRP A 141 -2.65 -4.69 9.80
CA TRP A 141 -3.03 -5.96 10.45
C TRP A 141 -3.46 -7.02 9.44
N SER A 142 -4.35 -6.71 8.51
CA SER A 142 -4.84 -7.69 7.53
C SER A 142 -3.72 -8.21 6.64
N ARG A 143 -2.78 -7.37 6.23
CA ARG A 143 -1.60 -7.79 5.45
C ARG A 143 -0.66 -8.66 6.24
N GLY A 144 -0.40 -8.33 7.51
CA GLY A 144 0.36 -9.18 8.42
C GLY A 144 -0.30 -10.55 8.60
N LEU A 145 -1.61 -10.60 8.87
CA LEU A 145 -2.38 -11.84 9.02
C LEU A 145 -2.40 -12.65 7.73
N LYS A 146 -2.63 -12.02 6.59
CA LYS A 146 -2.60 -12.67 5.27
C LYS A 146 -1.25 -13.31 4.97
N TYR A 147 -0.16 -12.59 5.31
CA TYR A 147 1.18 -13.11 5.12
C TYR A 147 1.46 -14.27 6.05
N ARG A 148 1.03 -14.19 7.32
CA ARG A 148 1.11 -15.30 8.26
C ARG A 148 0.33 -16.51 7.75
N GLY A 149 -0.87 -16.29 7.25
CA GLY A 149 -1.69 -17.35 6.63
C GLY A 149 -0.98 -18.06 5.47
N LYS A 150 -0.24 -17.31 4.64
CA LYS A 150 0.57 -17.90 3.56
C LYS A 150 1.72 -18.75 4.09
N LEU A 151 2.43 -18.30 5.14
CA LEU A 151 3.54 -19.04 5.74
C LEU A 151 3.08 -20.34 6.43
N ASP A 152 1.85 -20.35 6.97
CA ASP A 152 1.27 -21.48 7.68
C ASP A 152 0.35 -22.35 6.80
N GLU A 153 0.20 -21.99 5.51
CA GLU A 153 -0.75 -22.63 4.59
C GLU A 153 -2.20 -22.59 5.11
N ASN A 154 -2.53 -21.54 5.87
CA ASN A 154 -3.85 -21.33 6.47
C ASN A 154 -4.74 -20.46 5.56
N ASN A 155 -5.53 -21.11 4.72
CA ASN A 155 -6.40 -20.43 3.77
C ASN A 155 -7.53 -19.64 4.45
N GLU A 156 -8.05 -20.10 5.59
CA GLU A 156 -9.10 -19.39 6.33
C GLU A 156 -8.61 -18.02 6.82
N LEU A 157 -7.36 -17.94 7.29
CA LEU A 157 -6.76 -16.69 7.71
C LEU A 157 -6.53 -15.74 6.53
N ILE A 158 -6.14 -16.28 5.37
CA ILE A 158 -5.98 -15.49 4.14
C ILE A 158 -7.32 -14.92 3.70
N GLU A 159 -8.37 -15.73 3.66
CA GLU A 159 -9.71 -15.31 3.28
C GLU A 159 -10.31 -14.28 4.24
N PHE A 160 -10.10 -14.47 5.54
CA PHE A 160 -10.52 -13.49 6.55
C PHE A 160 -9.88 -12.12 6.29
N ALA A 161 -8.56 -12.09 6.08
CA ALA A 161 -7.83 -10.86 5.83
C ALA A 161 -8.32 -10.16 4.54
N ASP A 162 -8.56 -10.91 3.48
CA ASP A 162 -9.10 -10.38 2.22
C ASP A 162 -10.53 -9.85 2.37
N LYS A 163 -11.37 -10.54 3.14
CA LYS A 163 -12.73 -10.08 3.45
C LYS A 163 -12.72 -8.79 4.25
N LEU A 164 -11.83 -8.67 5.23
CA LEU A 164 -11.69 -7.45 6.04
C LEU A 164 -11.29 -6.25 5.18
N GLU A 165 -10.27 -6.36 4.33
CA GLU A 165 -9.89 -5.28 3.42
C GLU A 165 -11.05 -4.90 2.47
N LYS A 166 -11.73 -5.89 1.90
CA LYS A 166 -12.86 -5.68 1.01
C LYS A 166 -14.02 -4.97 1.72
N VAL A 167 -14.31 -5.32 2.95
CA VAL A 167 -15.35 -4.66 3.77
C VAL A 167 -15.03 -3.19 4.00
N CYS A 168 -13.76 -2.87 4.32
CA CYS A 168 -13.35 -1.47 4.49
C CYS A 168 -13.61 -0.65 3.21
N VAL A 169 -13.21 -1.18 2.05
CA VAL A 169 -13.43 -0.52 0.76
C VAL A 169 -14.92 -0.33 0.48
N GLU A 170 -15.71 -1.39 0.55
CA GLU A 170 -17.16 -1.33 0.30
C GLU A 170 -17.91 -0.41 1.27
N THR A 171 -17.44 -0.32 2.52
CA THR A 171 -18.02 0.59 3.52
C THR A 171 -17.81 2.04 3.09
N VAL A 172 -16.62 2.39 2.64
CA VAL A 172 -16.34 3.74 2.11
C VAL A 172 -17.11 4.01 0.83
N GLU A 173 -17.13 3.07 -0.11
CA GLU A 173 -17.86 3.19 -1.38
C GLU A 173 -19.38 3.34 -1.17
N SER A 174 -19.92 2.78 -0.09
CA SER A 174 -21.34 2.95 0.28
C SER A 174 -21.67 4.33 0.88
N GLY A 175 -20.69 5.21 1.06
CA GLY A 175 -20.83 6.55 1.62
C GLY A 175 -20.56 6.64 3.13
N SER A 176 -20.22 5.55 3.81
CA SER A 176 -19.83 5.57 5.22
C SER A 176 -18.32 5.75 5.35
N MET A 177 -17.88 6.92 5.82
CA MET A 177 -16.45 7.26 5.84
C MET A 177 -16.09 8.20 6.98
N THR A 178 -14.81 8.34 7.24
CA THR A 178 -14.24 9.32 8.16
C THR A 178 -14.11 10.70 7.50
N LYS A 179 -13.90 11.73 8.31
CA LYS A 179 -13.91 13.13 7.88
C LYS A 179 -12.86 13.44 6.81
N ASP A 180 -11.67 12.86 6.88
CA ASP A 180 -10.60 13.06 5.89
C ASP A 180 -11.03 12.65 4.49
N LEU A 181 -11.75 11.51 4.36
CA LEU A 181 -12.27 11.03 3.09
C LEU A 181 -13.48 11.85 2.63
N ALA A 182 -14.39 12.20 3.55
CA ALA A 182 -15.55 13.01 3.22
C ALA A 182 -15.18 14.38 2.63
N LEU A 183 -14.09 14.98 3.12
CA LEU A 183 -13.57 16.27 2.61
C LEU A 183 -12.97 16.17 1.19
N LEU A 184 -12.68 14.98 0.69
CA LEU A 184 -12.21 14.75 -0.69
C LEU A 184 -13.36 14.60 -1.69
N MET A 185 -14.58 14.42 -1.21
CA MET A 185 -15.73 14.25 -2.08
C MET A 185 -16.15 15.59 -2.73
N PRO A 186 -16.57 15.58 -4.00
CA PRO A 186 -16.96 16.81 -4.72
C PRO A 186 -18.21 17.48 -4.16
N ASN A 187 -19.05 16.74 -3.46
CA ASN A 187 -20.23 17.23 -2.77
C ASN A 187 -20.06 17.09 -1.26
N GLU A 188 -20.81 17.88 -0.49
CA GLU A 188 -20.84 17.73 0.96
C GLU A 188 -21.29 16.32 1.35
N GLN A 189 -20.47 15.63 2.11
CA GLN A 189 -20.66 14.25 2.54
C GLN A 189 -20.64 14.17 4.07
N ASP A 190 -21.62 13.49 4.63
CA ASP A 190 -21.63 13.15 6.06
C ASP A 190 -20.44 12.26 6.41
N TRP A 191 -19.95 12.37 7.61
CA TRP A 191 -18.82 11.59 8.10
C TRP A 191 -19.08 11.02 9.50
N HIS A 192 -18.39 9.95 9.82
CA HIS A 192 -18.48 9.24 11.09
C HIS A 192 -17.31 9.56 12.02
N SER A 193 -17.53 9.44 13.33
CA SER A 193 -16.41 9.38 14.29
C SER A 193 -15.57 8.12 14.04
N THR A 194 -14.38 8.07 14.64
CA THR A 194 -13.54 6.87 14.58
C THR A 194 -14.28 5.64 15.12
N GLU A 195 -14.94 5.79 16.26
CA GLU A 195 -15.69 4.74 16.93
C GLU A 195 -16.87 4.25 16.07
N ASP A 196 -17.71 5.17 15.60
CA ASP A 196 -18.87 4.83 14.75
C ASP A 196 -18.44 4.12 13.46
N PHE A 197 -17.34 4.59 12.86
CA PHE A 197 -16.82 3.98 11.64
C PHE A 197 -16.30 2.55 11.87
N LEU A 198 -15.61 2.31 12.98
CA LEU A 198 -15.18 0.97 13.37
C LEU A 198 -16.36 0.03 13.64
N GLU A 199 -17.41 0.50 14.31
CA GLU A 199 -18.64 -0.27 14.55
C GLU A 199 -19.35 -0.64 13.23
N ILE A 200 -19.37 0.26 12.25
CA ILE A 200 -19.92 -0.01 10.92
C ILE A 200 -19.11 -1.10 10.21
N ILE A 201 -17.76 -1.01 10.25
CA ILE A 201 -16.90 -2.03 9.66
C ILE A 201 -17.12 -3.39 10.34
N GLU A 202 -17.16 -3.44 11.66
CA GLU A 202 -17.40 -4.67 12.42
C GLU A 202 -18.73 -5.32 12.02
N ARG A 203 -19.80 -4.55 12.00
CA ARG A 203 -21.14 -5.04 11.59
C ARG A 203 -21.13 -5.57 10.16
N ASN A 204 -20.51 -4.85 9.22
CA ASN A 204 -20.44 -5.26 7.82
C ASN A 204 -19.59 -6.53 7.64
N LEU A 205 -18.51 -6.65 8.41
CA LEU A 205 -17.66 -7.85 8.42
C LEU A 205 -18.41 -9.07 8.95
N ASN A 206 -19.10 -8.94 10.09
CA ASN A 206 -19.88 -10.01 10.69
C ASN A 206 -20.97 -10.51 9.72
N ASN A 207 -21.65 -9.61 9.03
CA ASN A 207 -22.64 -9.98 8.01
C ASN A 207 -22.00 -10.81 6.88
N LYS A 208 -20.81 -10.43 6.40
CA LYS A 208 -20.11 -11.18 5.35
C LYS A 208 -19.55 -12.53 5.80
N LEU A 209 -19.13 -12.63 7.04
CA LEU A 209 -18.66 -13.91 7.61
C LEU A 209 -19.81 -14.91 7.76
N THR A 210 -20.97 -14.46 8.23
CA THR A 210 -22.14 -15.31 8.44
C THR A 210 -22.71 -15.91 7.14
N VAL A 211 -22.69 -15.16 6.04
CA VAL A 211 -23.20 -15.62 4.73
C VAL A 211 -22.31 -16.72 4.11
N THR A 212 -21.08 -16.86 4.53
CA THR A 212 -20.14 -17.85 3.97
C THR A 212 -20.31 -19.25 4.58
N TYR A 213 -21.03 -19.38 5.69
CA TYR A 213 -21.30 -20.65 6.40
C TYR A 213 -22.71 -21.22 6.20
N GLN A 214 -23.47 -20.69 5.26
CA GLN A 214 -24.74 -21.24 4.76
C GLN A 214 -24.57 -21.81 3.35
#